data_b456a099eb903f92af426f86bd4ea56e
#
_entry.id   b456a099eb903f92af426f86bd4ea56e
#
_cell.length_a   1.000
_cell.length_b   1.000
_cell.length_c   1.000
_cell.angle_alpha   90.00
_cell.angle_beta   90.00
_cell.angle_gamma   90.00
#
_symmetry.space_group_name_H-M   'P 1'
#
loop_
_entity.id
_entity.type
_entity.pdbx_description
1 polymer ?
#
loop_
_entity_poly.entity_id
_entity_poly.type
_entity_poly.pdbx_seq_one_letter_code
_entity_poly.pdbx_strand_id
1 'polypeptide(L)'
;DPIRIQGCRNFGAEVILCSDVGEAFSTMEGIAKSEGRVILQPFDSKEMILGSASCGLEIIENFPELEVAIIPVGGGGLISGIAAAIKQSKPSTIIYGVEPEGADSMYRSFQSQKALKLETVDTIADSLGAPMAMSYSFGVAQNFVDAIVRVRDEELVSAMKLMRDNLNFMVEPACAASLAGLLGPLKEM
;
A
#
# COMPACT_ATOMS: atom_id res chain seq x y z
N ASP A 1 10.06 -13.89 6.25
CA ASP A 1 10.40 -13.60 7.66
C ASP A 1 9.86 -14.71 8.57
N PRO A 2 10.72 -15.39 9.37
CA PRO A 2 10.32 -16.46 10.28
C PRO A 2 9.27 -16.05 11.32
N ILE A 3 9.33 -14.80 11.80
CA ILE A 3 8.38 -14.28 12.81
C ILE A 3 6.98 -14.22 12.24
N ARG A 4 6.81 -13.74 10.99
CA ARG A 4 5.50 -13.69 10.30
C ARG A 4 4.94 -15.09 10.06
N ILE A 5 5.79 -16.03 9.62
CA ILE A 5 5.40 -17.45 9.42
C ILE A 5 4.89 -18.04 10.74
N GLN A 6 5.66 -17.85 11.82
CA GLN A 6 5.28 -18.38 13.12
C GLN A 6 4.01 -17.71 13.64
N GLY A 7 3.85 -16.39 13.42
CA GLY A 7 2.62 -15.66 13.75
C GLY A 7 1.38 -16.27 13.10
N CYS A 8 1.43 -16.53 11.78
CA CYS A 8 0.32 -17.18 11.07
C CYS A 8 -0.01 -18.56 11.64
N ARG A 9 1.01 -19.37 11.90
CA ARG A 9 0.83 -20.72 12.49
C ARG A 9 0.22 -20.67 13.89
N ASN A 10 0.60 -19.70 14.72
CA ASN A 10 0.04 -19.52 16.05
C ASN A 10 -1.46 -19.20 16.05
N PHE A 11 -1.96 -18.61 14.95
CA PHE A 11 -3.40 -18.41 14.73
C PHE A 11 -4.07 -19.60 14.02
N GLY A 12 -3.40 -20.74 13.89
CA GLY A 12 -3.96 -21.96 13.30
C GLY A 12 -3.95 -21.99 11.77
N ALA A 13 -3.25 -21.05 11.11
CA ALA A 13 -3.16 -21.06 9.67
C ALA A 13 -2.19 -22.15 9.16
N GLU A 14 -2.55 -22.82 8.10
CA GLU A 14 -1.62 -23.61 7.29
C GLU A 14 -0.77 -22.67 6.45
N VAL A 15 0.55 -22.75 6.57
CA VAL A 15 1.47 -21.87 5.85
C VAL A 15 2.24 -22.67 4.81
N ILE A 16 2.01 -22.37 3.55
CA ILE A 16 2.70 -22.96 2.40
C ILE A 16 3.76 -21.96 1.93
N LEU A 17 5.03 -22.38 1.94
CA LEU A 17 6.14 -21.58 1.48
C LEU A 17 6.41 -21.87 0.01
N CYS A 18 6.55 -20.81 -0.77
CA CYS A 18 6.86 -20.87 -2.20
C CYS A 18 8.22 -20.18 -2.46
N SER A 19 8.82 -20.48 -3.60
CA SER A 19 10.13 -19.91 -3.97
C SER A 19 10.05 -18.43 -4.36
N ASP A 20 8.92 -18.03 -4.92
CA ASP A 20 8.65 -16.65 -5.34
C ASP A 20 7.15 -16.31 -5.29
N VAL A 21 6.84 -15.04 -5.54
CA VAL A 21 5.47 -14.50 -5.52
C VAL A 21 4.60 -15.12 -6.63
N GLY A 22 5.17 -15.44 -7.79
CA GLY A 22 4.44 -16.05 -8.90
C GLY A 22 3.98 -17.47 -8.57
N GLU A 23 4.87 -18.28 -7.97
CA GLU A 23 4.51 -19.62 -7.48
C GLU A 23 3.45 -19.53 -6.36
N ALA A 24 3.57 -18.53 -5.46
CA ALA A 24 2.58 -18.34 -4.40
C ALA A 24 1.18 -18.05 -4.95
N PHE A 25 1.05 -17.19 -5.96
CA PHE A 25 -0.24 -16.91 -6.61
C PHE A 25 -0.80 -18.15 -7.32
N SER A 26 0.00 -18.87 -8.10
CA SER A 26 -0.44 -20.07 -8.81
C SER A 26 -0.85 -21.20 -7.85
N THR A 27 -0.13 -21.36 -6.75
CA THR A 27 -0.46 -22.33 -5.69
C THR A 27 -1.78 -21.97 -5.01
N MET A 28 -1.96 -20.69 -4.65
CA MET A 28 -3.20 -20.18 -4.06
C MET A 28 -4.41 -20.44 -4.98
N GLU A 29 -4.30 -20.13 -6.27
CA GLU A 29 -5.35 -20.37 -7.25
C GLU A 29 -5.67 -21.87 -7.40
N GLY A 30 -4.62 -22.71 -7.43
CA GLY A 30 -4.77 -24.18 -7.49
C GLY A 30 -5.54 -24.73 -6.29
N ILE A 31 -5.20 -24.30 -5.07
CA ILE A 31 -5.88 -24.70 -3.83
C ILE A 31 -7.33 -24.21 -3.83
N ALA A 32 -7.54 -22.94 -4.16
CA ALA A 32 -8.89 -22.38 -4.21
C ALA A 32 -9.80 -23.17 -5.15
N LYS A 33 -9.29 -23.53 -6.33
CA LYS A 33 -10.03 -24.31 -7.33
C LYS A 33 -10.30 -25.76 -6.88
N SER A 34 -9.32 -26.44 -6.29
CA SER A 34 -9.45 -27.85 -5.90
C SER A 34 -10.27 -28.05 -4.64
N GLU A 35 -10.23 -27.10 -3.70
CA GLU A 35 -10.88 -27.21 -2.39
C GLU A 35 -12.11 -26.31 -2.23
N GLY A 36 -12.44 -25.49 -3.24
CA GLY A 36 -13.56 -24.54 -3.19
C GLY A 36 -13.36 -23.40 -2.21
N ARG A 37 -12.10 -23.02 -1.93
CA ARG A 37 -11.78 -21.94 -0.99
C ARG A 37 -11.93 -20.58 -1.65
N VAL A 38 -12.32 -19.58 -0.88
CA VAL A 38 -12.37 -18.18 -1.30
C VAL A 38 -10.97 -17.59 -1.24
N ILE A 39 -10.53 -16.92 -2.32
CA ILE A 39 -9.28 -16.19 -2.35
C ILE A 39 -9.49 -14.81 -1.73
N LEU A 40 -8.65 -14.47 -0.73
CA LEU A 40 -8.48 -13.10 -0.26
C LEU A 40 -7.23 -12.52 -0.90
N GLN A 41 -7.43 -11.63 -1.86
CA GLN A 41 -6.33 -10.93 -2.52
C GLN A 41 -5.70 -9.90 -1.57
N PRO A 42 -4.37 -9.76 -1.54
CA PRO A 42 -3.70 -8.85 -0.61
C PRO A 42 -3.97 -7.36 -0.89
N PHE A 43 -4.29 -6.97 -2.12
CA PHE A 43 -4.50 -5.56 -2.50
C PHE A 43 -5.42 -5.32 -3.69
N ASP A 44 -5.72 -6.33 -4.54
CA ASP A 44 -6.44 -6.13 -5.81
C ASP A 44 -7.80 -6.83 -5.80
N SER A 45 -8.66 -6.48 -4.86
CA SER A 45 -10.05 -6.94 -4.86
C SER A 45 -10.99 -5.86 -4.34
N LYS A 46 -12.27 -6.00 -4.69
CA LYS A 46 -13.34 -5.13 -4.20
C LYS A 46 -13.40 -5.17 -2.66
N GLU A 47 -13.27 -6.34 -2.08
CA GLU A 47 -13.37 -6.57 -0.64
C GLU A 47 -12.24 -5.86 0.10
N MET A 48 -11.01 -5.92 -0.43
CA MET A 48 -9.86 -5.22 0.15
C MET A 48 -10.02 -3.70 0.08
N ILE A 49 -10.49 -3.17 -1.05
CA ILE A 49 -10.71 -1.73 -1.22
C ILE A 49 -11.87 -1.26 -0.32
N LEU A 50 -12.96 -2.01 -0.21
CA LEU A 50 -14.05 -1.68 0.72
C LEU A 50 -13.61 -1.75 2.18
N GLY A 51 -12.79 -2.74 2.54
CA GLY A 51 -12.19 -2.82 3.88
C GLY A 51 -11.30 -1.60 4.19
N SER A 52 -10.45 -1.21 3.26
CA SER A 52 -9.58 -0.03 3.40
C SER A 52 -10.37 1.30 3.40
N ALA A 53 -11.52 1.35 2.74
CA ALA A 53 -12.39 2.52 2.74
C ALA A 53 -12.91 2.88 4.15
N SER A 54 -13.07 1.91 5.04
CA SER A 54 -13.47 2.17 6.43
C SER A 54 -12.48 3.09 7.16
N CYS A 55 -11.17 2.91 6.91
CA CYS A 55 -10.15 3.82 7.43
C CYS A 55 -10.34 5.25 6.89
N GLY A 56 -10.65 5.39 5.60
CA GLY A 56 -10.91 6.69 4.99
C GLY A 56 -12.15 7.39 5.57
N LEU A 57 -13.19 6.63 5.87
CA LEU A 57 -14.40 7.16 6.55
C LEU A 57 -14.08 7.63 7.96
N GLU A 58 -13.34 6.84 8.74
CA GLU A 58 -12.93 7.23 10.10
C GLU A 58 -12.01 8.47 10.07
N ILE A 59 -11.13 8.60 9.08
CA ILE A 59 -10.29 9.80 8.91
C ILE A 59 -11.17 11.03 8.72
N ILE A 60 -12.14 11.03 7.80
CA ILE A 60 -13.03 12.17 7.55
C ILE A 60 -13.92 12.47 8.74
N GLU A 61 -14.40 11.45 9.44
CA GLU A 61 -15.22 11.63 10.65
C GLU A 61 -14.42 12.34 11.76
N ASN A 62 -13.15 11.99 11.95
CA ASN A 62 -12.30 12.59 12.97
C ASN A 62 -11.64 13.90 12.53
N PHE A 63 -11.43 14.09 11.23
CA PHE A 63 -10.77 15.27 10.64
C PHE A 63 -11.61 15.86 9.50
N PRO A 64 -12.78 16.47 9.79
CA PRO A 64 -13.69 17.00 8.75
C PRO A 64 -13.05 18.12 7.91
N GLU A 65 -12.04 18.81 8.44
CA GLU A 65 -11.30 19.88 7.75
C GLU A 65 -10.05 19.38 7.02
N LEU A 66 -9.93 18.07 6.79
CA LEU A 66 -8.78 17.49 6.09
C LEU A 66 -8.58 18.09 4.70
N GLU A 67 -7.45 18.72 4.47
CA GLU A 67 -7.09 19.31 3.17
C GLU A 67 -6.23 18.39 2.33
N VAL A 68 -5.32 17.63 2.99
CA VAL A 68 -4.38 16.73 2.32
C VAL A 68 -4.29 15.39 3.06
N ALA A 69 -4.31 14.28 2.33
CA ALA A 69 -3.99 12.96 2.85
C ALA A 69 -2.78 12.38 2.10
N ILE A 70 -1.81 11.86 2.85
CA ILE A 70 -0.58 11.23 2.32
C ILE A 70 -0.57 9.77 2.73
N ILE A 71 -0.63 8.87 1.76
CA ILE A 71 -0.91 7.44 2.00
C ILE A 71 0.20 6.59 1.39
N PRO A 72 0.79 5.61 2.14
CA PRO A 72 1.79 4.71 1.59
C PRO A 72 1.16 3.77 0.54
N VAL A 73 1.93 3.47 -0.50
CA VAL A 73 1.47 2.67 -1.64
C VAL A 73 2.41 1.50 -1.88
N GLY A 74 1.85 0.29 -1.88
CA GLY A 74 2.44 -0.90 -2.47
C GLY A 74 1.57 -1.33 -3.64
N GLY A 75 0.77 -2.38 -3.49
CA GLY A 75 -0.18 -2.85 -4.53
C GLY A 75 -1.42 -1.97 -4.74
N GLY A 76 -1.56 -0.86 -4.01
CA GLY A 76 -2.61 0.13 -4.22
C GLY A 76 -3.94 -0.12 -3.49
N GLY A 77 -4.13 -1.26 -2.80
CA GLY A 77 -5.40 -1.56 -2.14
C GLY A 77 -5.78 -0.56 -1.03
N LEU A 78 -4.80 -0.19 -0.19
CA LEU A 78 -5.00 0.76 0.91
C LEU A 78 -5.40 2.14 0.38
N ILE A 79 -4.56 2.72 -0.49
CA ILE A 79 -4.81 4.07 -1.02
C ILE A 79 -6.10 4.15 -1.81
N SER A 80 -6.43 3.12 -2.58
CA SER A 80 -7.67 3.07 -3.37
C SER A 80 -8.91 3.19 -2.49
N GLY A 81 -8.96 2.45 -1.38
CA GLY A 81 -10.10 2.50 -0.46
C GLY A 81 -10.17 3.81 0.30
N ILE A 82 -9.06 4.25 0.90
CA ILE A 82 -9.01 5.51 1.64
C ILE A 82 -9.34 6.69 0.73
N ALA A 83 -8.71 6.79 -0.45
CA ALA A 83 -8.94 7.88 -1.39
C ALA A 83 -10.41 7.94 -1.87
N ALA A 84 -10.98 6.78 -2.23
CA ALA A 84 -12.36 6.70 -2.65
C ALA A 84 -13.34 7.18 -1.56
N ALA A 85 -13.13 6.78 -0.31
CA ALA A 85 -13.97 7.20 0.82
C ALA A 85 -13.83 8.72 1.08
N ILE A 86 -12.60 9.22 1.13
CA ILE A 86 -12.33 10.65 1.36
C ILE A 86 -12.92 11.50 0.24
N LYS A 87 -12.61 11.19 -1.01
CA LYS A 87 -13.06 11.98 -2.17
C LYS A 87 -14.57 11.99 -2.36
N GLN A 88 -15.28 10.93 -1.97
CA GLN A 88 -16.74 10.90 -2.00
C GLN A 88 -17.35 11.77 -0.89
N SER A 89 -16.71 11.88 0.26
CA SER A 89 -17.17 12.70 1.38
C SER A 89 -16.69 14.16 1.27
N LYS A 90 -15.44 14.37 0.83
CA LYS A 90 -14.80 15.68 0.69
C LYS A 90 -13.96 15.72 -0.60
N PRO A 91 -14.58 16.02 -1.77
CA PRO A 91 -13.89 16.00 -3.07
C PRO A 91 -12.70 16.95 -3.19
N SER A 92 -12.66 18.01 -2.37
CA SER A 92 -11.58 19.00 -2.36
C SER A 92 -10.29 18.54 -1.70
N THR A 93 -10.32 17.46 -0.89
CA THR A 93 -9.11 16.92 -0.24
C THR A 93 -8.13 16.39 -1.28
N ILE A 94 -6.88 16.81 -1.20
CA ILE A 94 -5.81 16.32 -2.09
C ILE A 94 -5.27 15.01 -1.55
N ILE A 95 -5.13 14.01 -2.41
CA ILE A 95 -4.66 12.68 -2.05
C ILE A 95 -3.32 12.40 -2.74
N TYR A 96 -2.27 12.27 -1.93
CA TYR A 96 -0.95 11.85 -2.40
C TYR A 96 -0.66 10.40 -2.00
N GLY A 97 -0.17 9.62 -2.95
CA GLY A 97 0.44 8.32 -2.68
C GLY A 97 1.95 8.45 -2.55
N VAL A 98 2.57 7.61 -1.72
CA VAL A 98 4.01 7.54 -1.55
C VAL A 98 4.52 6.12 -1.76
N GLU A 99 5.42 5.93 -2.72
CA GLU A 99 6.11 4.66 -3.00
C GLU A 99 7.61 4.77 -2.74
N PRO A 100 8.28 3.66 -2.39
CA PRO A 100 9.74 3.60 -2.46
C PRO A 100 10.21 3.64 -3.92
N GLU A 101 11.33 4.30 -4.21
CA GLU A 101 11.90 4.31 -5.57
C GLU A 101 12.21 2.91 -6.11
N GLY A 102 12.60 1.98 -5.23
CA GLY A 102 12.89 0.60 -5.60
C GLY A 102 11.66 -0.30 -5.75
N ALA A 103 10.43 0.23 -5.56
CA ALA A 103 9.16 -0.50 -5.70
C ALA A 103 8.04 0.43 -6.20
N ASP A 104 8.27 1.15 -7.29
CA ASP A 104 7.46 2.26 -7.81
C ASP A 104 6.45 1.84 -8.90
N SER A 105 5.83 0.68 -8.75
CA SER A 105 4.92 0.12 -9.75
C SER A 105 3.71 0.99 -10.04
N MET A 106 3.11 1.58 -9.01
CA MET A 106 1.95 2.44 -9.15
C MET A 106 2.31 3.81 -9.75
N TYR A 107 3.44 4.40 -9.35
CA TYR A 107 3.96 5.64 -9.93
C TYR A 107 4.15 5.49 -11.46
N ARG A 108 4.87 4.44 -11.90
CA ARG A 108 5.07 4.18 -13.33
C ARG A 108 3.76 3.88 -14.05
N SER A 109 2.82 3.22 -13.38
CA SER A 109 1.49 2.95 -13.93
C SER A 109 0.70 4.24 -14.14
N PHE A 110 0.78 5.21 -13.23
CA PHE A 110 0.16 6.52 -13.40
C PHE A 110 0.76 7.29 -14.57
N GLN A 111 2.10 7.26 -14.73
CA GLN A 111 2.78 7.92 -15.85
C GLN A 111 2.40 7.30 -17.20
N SER A 112 2.27 5.99 -17.26
CA SER A 112 1.99 5.24 -18.49
C SER A 112 0.50 5.05 -18.78
N GLN A 113 -0.38 5.42 -17.83
CA GLN A 113 -1.83 5.17 -17.88
C GLN A 113 -2.20 3.69 -18.06
N LYS A 114 -1.35 2.80 -17.56
CA LYS A 114 -1.52 1.34 -17.63
C LYS A 114 -0.96 0.69 -16.37
N ALA A 115 -1.63 -0.34 -15.86
CA ALA A 115 -1.09 -1.17 -14.79
C ALA A 115 0.19 -1.88 -15.27
N LEU A 116 1.31 -1.64 -14.58
CA LEU A 116 2.63 -2.15 -14.95
C LEU A 116 3.18 -3.13 -13.91
N LYS A 117 4.03 -4.03 -14.39
CA LYS A 117 4.85 -4.92 -13.57
C LYS A 117 6.30 -4.42 -13.60
N LEU A 118 6.96 -4.45 -12.44
CA LEU A 118 8.40 -4.20 -12.31
C LEU A 118 9.18 -5.47 -12.64
N GLU A 119 10.38 -5.30 -13.16
CA GLU A 119 11.32 -6.40 -13.37
C GLU A 119 11.96 -6.84 -12.05
N THR A 120 12.25 -5.88 -11.18
CA THR A 120 12.85 -6.10 -9.85
C THR A 120 12.21 -5.21 -8.81
N VAL A 121 12.24 -5.66 -7.56
CA VAL A 121 11.86 -4.87 -6.38
C VAL A 121 13.07 -4.84 -5.45
N ASP A 122 13.50 -3.65 -5.06
CA ASP A 122 14.66 -3.43 -4.19
C ASP A 122 14.39 -2.27 -3.24
N THR A 123 13.86 -2.56 -2.06
CA THR A 123 13.56 -1.57 -1.01
C THR A 123 13.52 -2.23 0.36
N ILE A 124 13.90 -1.49 1.39
CA ILE A 124 13.73 -1.91 2.79
C ILE A 124 12.25 -1.92 3.24
N ALA A 125 11.37 -1.25 2.50
CA ALA A 125 9.94 -1.21 2.81
C ALA A 125 9.23 -2.46 2.25
N ASP A 126 9.51 -3.62 2.82
CA ASP A 126 8.98 -4.93 2.39
C ASP A 126 7.45 -4.94 2.20
N SER A 127 6.71 -4.29 3.10
CA SER A 127 5.24 -4.19 2.99
C SER A 127 4.74 -3.29 1.86
N LEU A 128 5.62 -2.48 1.23
CA LEU A 128 5.34 -1.72 0.02
C LEU A 128 5.96 -2.33 -1.24
N GLY A 129 6.66 -3.46 -1.10
CA GLY A 129 7.38 -4.15 -2.17
C GLY A 129 6.48 -4.91 -3.15
N ALA A 130 5.36 -4.35 -3.59
CA ALA A 130 4.52 -4.97 -4.60
C ALA A 130 5.20 -4.93 -5.97
N PRO A 131 5.40 -6.10 -6.63
CA PRO A 131 6.11 -6.14 -7.90
C PRO A 131 5.27 -5.62 -9.08
N MET A 132 4.00 -5.31 -8.85
CA MET A 132 3.10 -4.85 -9.91
C MET A 132 1.93 -4.03 -9.36
N ALA A 133 1.46 -3.08 -10.13
CA ALA A 133 0.11 -2.57 -10.03
C ALA A 133 -0.85 -3.55 -10.73
N MET A 134 -2.00 -3.81 -10.13
CA MET A 134 -3.02 -4.66 -10.71
C MET A 134 -4.23 -3.82 -11.16
N SER A 135 -5.02 -4.36 -12.10
CA SER A 135 -5.98 -3.57 -12.86
C SER A 135 -7.10 -2.94 -12.01
N TYR A 136 -7.56 -3.64 -10.98
CA TYR A 136 -8.69 -3.14 -10.19
C TYR A 136 -8.25 -2.02 -9.23
N SER A 137 -7.21 -2.26 -8.41
CA SER A 137 -6.66 -1.26 -7.50
C SER A 137 -6.12 -0.03 -8.25
N PHE A 138 -5.41 -0.24 -9.37
CA PHE A 138 -4.94 0.85 -10.21
C PHE A 138 -6.11 1.67 -10.79
N GLY A 139 -7.14 1.00 -11.34
CA GLY A 139 -8.31 1.68 -11.89
C GLY A 139 -9.07 2.53 -10.86
N VAL A 140 -9.19 2.04 -9.62
CA VAL A 140 -9.78 2.84 -8.53
C VAL A 140 -8.86 4.00 -8.14
N ALA A 141 -7.56 3.74 -7.96
CA ALA A 141 -6.59 4.78 -7.61
C ALA A 141 -6.58 5.93 -8.63
N GLN A 142 -6.61 5.63 -9.94
CA GLN A 142 -6.65 6.64 -11.01
C GLN A 142 -7.82 7.64 -10.90
N ASN A 143 -8.94 7.21 -10.32
CA ASN A 143 -10.12 8.06 -10.20
C ASN A 143 -10.11 8.97 -8.96
N PHE A 144 -9.32 8.62 -7.93
CA PHE A 144 -9.41 9.28 -6.63
C PHE A 144 -8.10 9.80 -6.07
N VAL A 145 -6.96 9.41 -6.64
CA VAL A 145 -5.61 9.84 -6.20
C VAL A 145 -5.11 10.95 -7.12
N ASP A 146 -4.67 12.06 -6.53
CA ASP A 146 -4.24 13.22 -7.31
C ASP A 146 -2.82 13.04 -7.86
N ALA A 147 -1.89 12.47 -7.07
CA ALA A 147 -0.55 12.14 -7.53
C ALA A 147 0.12 11.06 -6.69
N ILE A 148 1.10 10.38 -7.28
CA ILE A 148 2.02 9.47 -6.58
C ILE A 148 3.41 10.10 -6.60
N VAL A 149 4.06 10.15 -5.45
CA VAL A 149 5.45 10.58 -5.29
C VAL A 149 6.33 9.42 -4.83
N ARG A 150 7.64 9.56 -4.99
CA ARG A 150 8.60 8.52 -4.61
C ARG A 150 9.56 9.03 -3.55
N VAL A 151 9.99 8.12 -2.68
CA VAL A 151 10.97 8.35 -1.63
C VAL A 151 12.09 7.32 -1.70
N ARG A 152 13.29 7.70 -1.29
CA ARG A 152 14.43 6.80 -1.19
C ARG A 152 14.39 6.07 0.17
N ASP A 153 15.07 4.94 0.25
CA ASP A 153 15.15 4.15 1.48
C ASP A 153 15.81 4.92 2.64
N GLU A 154 16.77 5.81 2.36
CA GLU A 154 17.37 6.68 3.38
C GLU A 154 16.37 7.69 3.97
N GLU A 155 15.41 8.15 3.17
CA GLU A 155 14.33 9.04 3.62
C GLU A 155 13.35 8.28 4.51
N LEU A 156 13.06 7.02 4.20
CA LEU A 156 12.27 6.14 5.07
C LEU A 156 12.96 5.93 6.43
N VAL A 157 14.26 5.60 6.43
CA VAL A 157 15.04 5.45 7.67
C VAL A 157 15.06 6.73 8.50
N SER A 158 15.18 7.88 7.84
CA SER A 158 15.16 9.19 8.51
C SER A 158 13.80 9.48 9.15
N ALA A 159 12.71 9.19 8.43
CA ALA A 159 11.34 9.32 8.95
C ALA A 159 11.06 8.37 10.12
N MET A 160 11.53 7.09 10.04
CA MET A 160 11.42 6.14 11.17
C MET A 160 12.11 6.67 12.43
N LYS A 161 13.31 7.25 12.30
CA LYS A 161 14.03 7.85 13.43
C LYS A 161 13.25 9.02 14.04
N LEU A 162 12.69 9.89 13.20
CA LEU A 162 11.86 11.02 13.68
C LEU A 162 10.61 10.52 14.43
N MET A 163 9.92 9.50 13.92
CA MET A 163 8.75 8.91 14.60
C MET A 163 9.13 8.29 15.94
N ARG A 164 10.26 7.58 16.01
CA ARG A 164 10.77 7.03 17.26
C ARG A 164 11.10 8.13 18.27
N ASP A 165 11.88 9.13 17.83
CA ASP A 165 12.49 10.10 18.74
C ASP A 165 11.48 11.16 19.23
N ASN A 166 10.44 11.47 18.45
CA ASN A 166 9.45 12.49 18.79
C ASN A 166 8.08 11.93 19.23
N LEU A 167 7.69 10.75 18.73
CA LEU A 167 6.38 10.17 19.00
C LEU A 167 6.46 8.86 19.82
N ASN A 168 7.66 8.36 20.07
CA ASN A 168 7.91 7.04 20.68
C ASN A 168 7.26 5.87 19.90
N PHE A 169 7.11 6.02 18.59
CA PHE A 169 6.58 4.98 17.72
C PHE A 169 7.73 4.18 17.06
N MET A 170 7.76 2.89 17.36
CA MET A 170 8.61 1.93 16.66
C MET A 170 7.82 1.37 15.48
N VAL A 171 8.17 1.81 14.29
CA VAL A 171 7.44 1.49 13.06
C VAL A 171 8.32 0.77 12.04
N GLU A 172 7.72 0.01 11.13
CA GLU A 172 8.41 -0.51 9.95
C GLU A 172 8.60 0.58 8.88
N PRO A 173 9.52 0.40 7.92
CA PRO A 173 9.77 1.40 6.86
C PRO A 173 8.51 1.82 6.09
N ALA A 174 7.63 0.88 5.79
CA ALA A 174 6.37 1.14 5.08
C ALA A 174 5.47 2.15 5.81
N CYS A 175 5.41 2.05 7.14
CA CYS A 175 4.61 2.96 7.97
C CYS A 175 5.18 4.40 7.97
N ALA A 176 6.48 4.55 7.78
CA ALA A 176 7.15 5.86 7.75
C ALA A 176 7.06 6.57 6.38
N ALA A 177 6.56 5.89 5.33
CA ALA A 177 6.57 6.42 3.97
C ALA A 177 5.78 7.73 3.83
N SER A 178 4.61 7.86 4.48
CA SER A 178 3.84 9.11 4.46
C SER A 178 4.62 10.29 5.03
N LEU A 179 5.33 10.08 6.15
CA LEU A 179 6.17 11.13 6.75
C LEU A 179 7.39 11.44 5.86
N ALA A 180 8.02 10.42 5.26
CA ALA A 180 9.10 10.62 4.31
C ALA A 180 8.63 11.43 3.09
N GLY A 181 7.45 11.12 2.55
CA GLY A 181 6.83 11.89 1.47
C GLY A 181 6.57 13.34 1.83
N LEU A 182 6.02 13.58 3.02
CA LEU A 182 5.76 14.94 3.54
C LEU A 182 7.04 15.77 3.69
N LEU A 183 8.08 15.17 4.25
CA LEU A 183 9.34 15.88 4.54
C LEU A 183 10.29 16.00 3.33
N GLY A 184 10.08 15.16 2.32
CA GLY A 184 10.83 15.12 1.07
C GLY A 184 10.07 15.76 -0.10
N PRO A 185 9.56 14.94 -1.04
CA PRO A 185 9.04 15.45 -2.32
C PRO A 185 7.80 16.36 -2.20
N LEU A 186 7.03 16.28 -1.12
CA LEU A 186 5.83 17.11 -0.92
C LEU A 186 6.10 18.38 -0.09
N LYS A 187 7.31 18.57 0.42
CA LYS A 187 7.63 19.69 1.33
C LYS A 187 7.42 21.08 0.71
N GLU A 188 7.56 21.18 -0.60
CA GLU A 188 7.49 22.45 -1.33
C GLU A 188 6.23 22.57 -2.22
N MET A 189 5.33 21.59 -2.13
CA MET A 189 4.06 21.59 -2.83
C MET A 189 2.95 22.19 -1.97
#